data_87e43b676a9ea246a2156d7e62d5a34d
#
_entry.id   87e43b676a9ea246a2156d7e62d5a34d
#
_cell.length_a   1.000
_cell.length_b   1.000
_cell.length_c   1.000
_cell.angle_alpha   90.00
_cell.angle_beta   90.00
_cell.angle_gamma   90.00
#
_symmetry.space_group_name_H-M   'P 1'
#
loop_
_entity.id
_entity.type
_entity.pdbx_description
1 polymer ?
#
loop_
_entity_poly.entity_id
_entity_poly.type
_entity_poly.pdbx_seq_one_letter_code
_entity_poly.pdbx_strand_id
1 'polypeptide(L)'
;MKSVLPLFAALIVLLGCSAEPSAAQPGGMDRLSAYDTIDACLYREPSPEGRQSCIGEYRSACERLAADGETTVGVMQCAADEYEAWDRWLNEAYRDLREGLPEASVAQLREAQRSWMAHRDQDCEYLAGLYAGGSLENVERASCQVRKTAQRAIELMHWDEAYPPL
;
A
#
# COMPACT_ATOMS: atom_id res chain seq x y z
N MET A 1 -22.16 40.85 -69.79
CA MET A 1 -22.47 40.83 -68.35
C MET A 1 -21.48 39.83 -67.68
N LYS A 2 -20.49 40.34 -66.99
CA LYS A 2 -19.39 39.55 -66.39
C LYS A 2 -19.66 39.43 -64.90
N SER A 3 -19.98 38.18 -64.45
CA SER A 3 -20.13 37.88 -63.03
C SER A 3 -18.75 37.63 -62.41
N VAL A 4 -18.42 38.39 -61.38
CA VAL A 4 -17.21 38.27 -60.62
C VAL A 4 -17.57 37.50 -59.32
N LEU A 5 -16.95 36.33 -59.12
CA LEU A 5 -17.08 35.51 -57.91
C LEU A 5 -16.01 35.95 -56.94
N PRO A 6 -16.32 36.19 -55.65
CA PRO A 6 -15.27 36.48 -54.68
C PRO A 6 -14.74 35.16 -54.06
N LEU A 7 -13.41 35.03 -54.07
CA LEU A 7 -12.68 34.02 -53.36
C LEU A 7 -12.75 34.30 -51.81
N PHE A 8 -13.39 33.41 -51.07
CA PHE A 8 -13.27 33.38 -49.63
C PHE A 8 -12.02 32.56 -49.25
N ALA A 9 -11.00 33.28 -48.81
CA ALA A 9 -9.84 32.68 -48.21
C ALA A 9 -10.21 32.22 -46.76
N ALA A 10 -10.30 30.92 -46.57
CA ALA A 10 -10.49 30.34 -45.22
C ALA A 10 -9.16 30.35 -44.47
N LEU A 11 -9.07 31.22 -43.48
CA LEU A 11 -7.97 31.27 -42.54
C LEU A 11 -8.07 30.11 -41.53
N ILE A 12 -7.29 29.03 -41.73
CA ILE A 12 -7.19 27.92 -40.78
C ILE A 12 -6.28 28.35 -39.66
N VAL A 13 -6.87 28.72 -38.53
CA VAL A 13 -6.14 28.94 -37.25
C VAL A 13 -5.81 27.57 -36.69
N LEU A 14 -4.55 27.15 -36.84
CA LEU A 14 -4.02 25.97 -36.15
C LEU A 14 -3.83 26.37 -34.67
N LEU A 15 -4.78 25.99 -33.80
CA LEU A 15 -4.57 25.99 -32.37
C LEU A 15 -3.54 24.89 -32.07
N GLY A 16 -2.29 25.28 -31.93
CA GLY A 16 -1.24 24.43 -31.36
C GLY A 16 -1.56 24.17 -29.89
N CYS A 17 -1.97 22.94 -29.55
CA CYS A 17 -1.89 22.44 -28.18
C CYS A 17 -0.41 22.35 -27.80
N SER A 18 0.11 23.39 -27.17
CA SER A 18 1.39 23.34 -26.46
C SER A 18 1.12 22.52 -25.21
N ALA A 19 1.56 21.25 -25.21
CA ALA A 19 1.70 20.49 -23.97
C ALA A 19 2.77 21.18 -23.13
N GLU A 20 2.36 21.89 -22.10
CA GLU A 20 3.27 22.39 -21.09
C GLU A 20 3.96 21.19 -20.44
N PRO A 21 5.29 21.15 -20.35
CA PRO A 21 5.95 20.12 -19.58
C PRO A 21 5.48 20.29 -18.13
N SER A 22 4.84 19.25 -17.59
CA SER A 22 4.50 19.16 -16.18
C SER A 22 5.75 19.47 -15.39
N ALA A 23 5.77 20.63 -14.72
CA ALA A 23 6.86 21.03 -13.86
C ALA A 23 7.01 19.95 -12.79
N ALA A 24 8.14 19.24 -12.81
CA ALA A 24 8.54 18.37 -11.71
C ALA A 24 8.49 19.23 -10.44
N GLN A 25 7.68 18.85 -9.47
CA GLN A 25 7.57 19.55 -8.20
C GLN A 25 8.94 19.49 -7.51
N PRO A 26 9.60 20.63 -7.23
CA PRO A 26 10.84 20.63 -6.48
C PRO A 26 10.52 20.42 -5.00
N GLY A 27 11.11 19.42 -4.38
CA GLY A 27 11.19 19.29 -2.93
C GLY A 27 10.35 18.20 -2.32
N GLY A 28 10.29 17.00 -2.94
CA GLY A 28 10.14 15.82 -2.14
C GLY A 28 11.49 15.51 -1.50
N MET A 29 11.65 15.68 -0.17
CA MET A 29 12.59 14.82 0.55
C MET A 29 12.37 13.41 0.00
N ASP A 30 13.46 12.70 -0.33
CA ASP A 30 13.38 11.28 -0.65
C ASP A 30 12.52 10.64 0.45
N ARG A 31 11.23 10.46 0.18
CA ARG A 31 10.37 9.69 1.07
C ARG A 31 10.97 8.32 1.02
N LEU A 32 11.57 7.91 2.12
CA LEU A 32 11.94 6.52 2.28
C LEU A 32 10.76 5.70 1.80
N SER A 33 10.95 4.87 0.81
CA SER A 33 9.88 3.99 0.35
C SER A 33 9.45 3.15 1.55
N ALA A 34 8.17 3.05 1.80
CA ALA A 34 7.65 2.22 2.88
C ALA A 34 8.14 0.77 2.70
N TYR A 35 8.14 0.30 1.47
CA TYR A 35 8.62 -1.03 1.13
C TYR A 35 10.11 -1.20 1.48
N ASP A 36 10.98 -0.28 1.06
CA ASP A 36 12.42 -0.40 1.33
C ASP A 36 12.74 -0.27 2.83
N THR A 37 11.98 0.52 3.57
CA THR A 37 12.12 0.63 5.03
C THR A 37 11.78 -0.69 5.71
N ILE A 38 10.67 -1.31 5.33
CA ILE A 38 10.24 -2.61 5.86
C ILE A 38 11.23 -3.70 5.45
N ASP A 39 11.67 -3.72 4.19
CA ASP A 39 12.68 -4.66 3.68
C ASP A 39 13.98 -4.60 4.50
N ALA A 40 14.51 -3.41 4.70
CA ALA A 40 15.70 -3.20 5.52
C ALA A 40 15.51 -3.65 6.98
N CYS A 41 14.30 -3.47 7.54
CA CYS A 41 13.99 -3.95 8.88
C CYS A 41 13.93 -5.48 8.92
N LEU A 42 13.22 -6.12 8.01
CA LEU A 42 13.10 -7.58 7.93
C LEU A 42 14.47 -8.26 7.74
N TYR A 43 15.38 -7.60 7.00
CA TYR A 43 16.76 -8.07 6.86
C TYR A 43 17.55 -8.01 8.18
N ARG A 44 17.34 -6.96 9.00
CA ARG A 44 17.97 -6.83 10.32
C ARG A 44 17.40 -7.78 11.35
N GLU A 45 16.13 -8.12 11.20
CA GLU A 45 15.33 -8.91 12.15
C GLU A 45 14.88 -10.23 11.51
N PRO A 46 15.79 -11.22 11.35
CA PRO A 46 15.48 -12.43 10.60
C PRO A 46 14.52 -13.39 11.32
N SER A 47 14.40 -13.31 12.65
CA SER A 47 13.48 -14.18 13.38
C SER A 47 12.02 -13.73 13.30
N PRO A 48 11.03 -14.64 13.35
CA PRO A 48 9.62 -14.28 13.34
C PRO A 48 9.23 -13.29 14.44
N GLU A 49 9.81 -13.44 15.63
CA GLU A 49 9.58 -12.54 16.77
C GLU A 49 10.21 -11.17 16.52
N GLY A 50 11.43 -11.12 15.96
CA GLY A 50 12.12 -9.88 15.62
C GLY A 50 11.35 -9.10 14.55
N ARG A 51 10.85 -9.76 13.51
CA ARG A 51 10.05 -9.15 12.44
C ARG A 51 8.82 -8.41 12.94
N GLN A 52 8.27 -8.78 14.11
CA GLN A 52 7.15 -8.05 14.72
C GLN A 52 7.53 -6.59 15.07
N SER A 53 8.81 -6.31 15.34
CA SER A 53 9.28 -4.95 15.61
C SER A 53 9.28 -4.03 14.40
N CYS A 54 9.23 -4.58 13.19
CA CYS A 54 9.14 -3.82 11.94
C CYS A 54 7.75 -3.20 11.70
N ILE A 55 6.73 -3.69 12.42
CA ILE A 55 5.35 -3.17 12.30
C ILE A 55 5.28 -1.78 12.93
N GLY A 56 4.95 -0.78 12.12
CA GLY A 56 4.87 0.62 12.55
C GLY A 56 6.19 1.39 12.44
N GLU A 57 7.30 0.76 12.02
CA GLU A 57 8.59 1.45 11.86
C GLU A 57 8.50 2.57 10.82
N TYR A 58 7.98 2.25 9.62
CA TYR A 58 7.80 3.26 8.57
C TYR A 58 6.82 4.33 8.99
N ARG A 59 5.63 3.95 9.47
CA ARG A 59 4.60 4.92 9.89
C ARG A 59 5.14 5.90 10.91
N SER A 60 5.83 5.41 11.95
CA SER A 60 6.42 6.26 12.99
C SER A 60 7.49 7.21 12.44
N ALA A 61 8.28 6.79 11.45
CA ALA A 61 9.25 7.65 10.78
C ALA A 61 8.55 8.69 9.89
N CYS A 62 7.56 8.26 9.11
CA CYS A 62 6.76 9.10 8.22
C CYS A 62 6.05 10.22 9.01
N GLU A 63 5.35 9.88 10.09
CA GLU A 63 4.64 10.85 10.97
C GLU A 63 5.59 11.90 11.55
N ARG A 64 6.83 11.54 11.89
CA ARG A 64 7.81 12.49 12.41
C ARG A 64 8.44 13.39 11.35
N LEU A 65 8.56 12.91 10.11
CA LEU A 65 9.31 13.59 9.04
C LEU A 65 8.41 14.35 8.08
N ALA A 66 7.14 13.97 7.93
CA ALA A 66 6.19 14.67 7.08
C ALA A 66 5.78 16.00 7.71
N ALA A 67 5.66 17.05 6.90
CA ALA A 67 5.27 18.38 7.37
C ALA A 67 3.87 18.43 8.01
N ASP A 68 2.99 17.50 7.62
CA ASP A 68 1.62 17.34 8.10
C ASP A 68 1.43 16.03 8.89
N GLY A 69 2.51 15.34 9.24
CA GLY A 69 2.50 14.01 9.84
C GLY A 69 1.73 13.89 11.16
N GLU A 70 1.58 14.99 11.91
CA GLU A 70 0.77 15.05 13.14
C GLU A 70 -0.72 15.31 12.89
N THR A 71 -1.12 15.63 11.65
CA THR A 71 -2.52 15.80 11.29
C THR A 71 -3.19 14.45 11.06
N THR A 72 -4.51 14.39 11.23
CA THR A 72 -5.29 13.17 10.90
C THR A 72 -5.03 12.71 9.46
N VAL A 73 -4.90 13.64 8.51
CA VAL A 73 -4.64 13.33 7.09
C VAL A 73 -3.25 12.75 6.93
N GLY A 74 -2.23 13.35 7.53
CA GLY A 74 -0.85 12.87 7.48
C GLY A 74 -0.68 11.50 8.12
N VAL A 75 -1.26 11.29 9.31
CA VAL A 75 -1.29 9.97 9.98
C VAL A 75 -1.94 8.90 9.10
N MET A 76 -3.07 9.24 8.46
CA MET A 76 -3.76 8.31 7.55
C MET A 76 -2.94 7.99 6.31
N GLN A 77 -2.23 8.99 5.74
CA GLN A 77 -1.37 8.75 4.59
C GLN A 77 -0.18 7.85 4.94
N CYS A 78 0.50 8.12 6.07
CA CYS A 78 1.60 7.27 6.53
C CYS A 78 1.14 5.83 6.82
N ALA A 79 -0.07 5.67 7.36
CA ALA A 79 -0.65 4.34 7.57
C ALA A 79 -1.01 3.64 6.25
N ALA A 80 -1.51 4.37 5.26
CA ALA A 80 -1.82 3.81 3.94
C ALA A 80 -0.56 3.34 3.21
N ASP A 81 0.50 4.14 3.22
CA ASP A 81 1.79 3.79 2.60
C ASP A 81 2.39 2.52 3.25
N GLU A 82 2.32 2.41 4.58
CA GLU A 82 2.79 1.22 5.29
C GLU A 82 1.90 -0.01 5.01
N TYR A 83 0.57 0.20 4.92
CA TYR A 83 -0.36 -0.87 4.57
C TYR A 83 -0.05 -1.46 3.19
N GLU A 84 0.14 -0.61 2.17
CA GLU A 84 0.46 -1.04 0.81
C GLU A 84 1.78 -1.84 0.76
N ALA A 85 2.77 -1.41 1.52
CA ALA A 85 4.05 -2.12 1.61
C ALA A 85 3.89 -3.51 2.27
N TRP A 86 3.15 -3.61 3.38
CA TRP A 86 2.88 -4.90 4.01
C TRP A 86 1.96 -5.80 3.18
N ASP A 87 0.98 -5.23 2.45
CA ASP A 87 0.14 -6.00 1.53
C ASP A 87 0.98 -6.61 0.40
N ARG A 88 1.96 -5.87 -0.11
CA ARG A 88 2.91 -6.40 -1.07
C ARG A 88 3.72 -7.56 -0.49
N TRP A 89 4.29 -7.43 0.71
CA TRP A 89 5.01 -8.50 1.41
C TRP A 89 4.12 -9.72 1.66
N LEU A 90 2.86 -9.50 2.06
CA LEU A 90 1.87 -10.56 2.23
C LEU A 90 1.65 -11.35 0.93
N ASN A 91 1.48 -10.64 -0.18
CA ASN A 91 1.25 -11.25 -1.48
C ASN A 91 2.48 -12.00 -2.01
N GLU A 92 3.69 -11.48 -1.76
CA GLU A 92 4.94 -12.15 -2.07
C GLU A 92 5.10 -13.44 -1.26
N ALA A 93 4.98 -13.39 0.05
CA ALA A 93 5.06 -14.57 0.93
C ALA A 93 3.98 -15.62 0.59
N TYR A 94 2.76 -15.19 0.27
CA TYR A 94 1.70 -16.09 -0.16
C TYR A 94 2.01 -16.78 -1.49
N ARG A 95 2.60 -16.07 -2.44
CA ARG A 95 3.02 -16.63 -3.73
C ARG A 95 4.14 -17.65 -3.53
N ASP A 96 5.17 -17.28 -2.79
CA ASP A 96 6.36 -18.11 -2.58
C ASP A 96 6.00 -19.42 -1.85
N LEU A 97 5.20 -19.33 -0.79
CA LEU A 97 4.66 -20.50 -0.09
C LEU A 97 3.84 -21.43 -1.00
N ARG A 98 3.13 -20.89 -2.00
CA ARG A 98 2.33 -21.70 -2.93
C ARG A 98 3.17 -22.48 -3.95
N GLU A 99 4.32 -21.94 -4.36
CA GLU A 99 5.12 -22.51 -5.46
C GLU A 99 5.59 -23.93 -5.18
N GLY A 100 5.79 -24.29 -3.92
CA GLY A 100 6.24 -25.60 -3.51
C GLY A 100 5.15 -26.58 -3.08
N LEU A 101 3.88 -26.15 -2.98
CA LEU A 101 2.81 -26.95 -2.41
C LEU A 101 2.06 -27.81 -3.44
N PRO A 102 1.60 -29.03 -3.07
CA PRO A 102 0.65 -29.80 -3.86
C PRO A 102 -0.67 -29.03 -4.05
N GLU A 103 -1.38 -29.27 -5.17
CA GLU A 103 -2.63 -28.55 -5.52
C GLU A 103 -3.68 -28.58 -4.40
N ALA A 104 -3.85 -29.71 -3.72
CA ALA A 104 -4.78 -29.82 -2.59
C ALA A 104 -4.41 -28.88 -1.43
N SER A 105 -3.13 -28.75 -1.11
CA SER A 105 -2.62 -27.82 -0.08
C SER A 105 -2.78 -26.36 -0.51
N VAL A 106 -2.54 -26.05 -1.80
CA VAL A 106 -2.81 -24.72 -2.37
C VAL A 106 -4.28 -24.34 -2.23
N ALA A 107 -5.21 -25.27 -2.46
CA ALA A 107 -6.63 -25.02 -2.28
C ALA A 107 -6.99 -24.71 -0.81
N GLN A 108 -6.40 -25.46 0.13
CA GLN A 108 -6.58 -25.21 1.57
C GLN A 108 -5.99 -23.87 2.01
N LEU A 109 -4.77 -23.53 1.56
CA LEU A 109 -4.13 -22.25 1.85
C LEU A 109 -4.95 -21.08 1.32
N ARG A 110 -5.52 -21.22 0.12
CA ARG A 110 -6.40 -20.20 -0.47
C ARG A 110 -7.64 -19.95 0.37
N GLU A 111 -8.26 -21.02 0.87
CA GLU A 111 -9.45 -20.90 1.72
C GLU A 111 -9.10 -20.28 3.09
N ALA A 112 -7.99 -20.70 3.69
CA ALA A 112 -7.47 -20.10 4.91
C ALA A 112 -7.20 -18.60 4.74
N GLN A 113 -6.60 -18.19 3.61
CA GLN A 113 -6.33 -16.78 3.33
C GLN A 113 -7.63 -15.96 3.15
N ARG A 114 -8.66 -16.51 2.49
CA ARG A 114 -9.97 -15.84 2.37
C ARG A 114 -10.65 -15.66 3.73
N SER A 115 -10.64 -16.71 4.55
CA SER A 115 -11.20 -16.65 5.90
C SER A 115 -10.46 -15.64 6.77
N TRP A 116 -9.13 -15.58 6.66
CA TRP A 116 -8.31 -14.60 7.35
C TRP A 116 -8.66 -13.17 6.93
N MET A 117 -8.79 -12.88 5.62
CA MET A 117 -9.17 -11.54 5.15
C MET A 117 -10.52 -11.10 5.74
N ALA A 118 -11.53 -11.98 5.71
CA ALA A 118 -12.84 -11.68 6.27
C ALA A 118 -12.77 -11.41 7.79
N HIS A 119 -11.97 -12.19 8.52
CA HIS A 119 -11.75 -11.97 9.95
C HIS A 119 -11.01 -10.67 10.25
N ARG A 120 -9.94 -10.36 9.49
CA ARG A 120 -9.22 -9.08 9.59
C ARG A 120 -10.17 -7.90 9.46
N ASP A 121 -10.98 -7.91 8.41
CA ASP A 121 -11.89 -6.80 8.11
C ASP A 121 -12.97 -6.62 9.20
N GLN A 122 -13.51 -7.72 9.72
CA GLN A 122 -14.47 -7.69 10.83
C GLN A 122 -13.86 -7.16 12.13
N ASP A 123 -12.66 -7.61 12.48
CA ASP A 123 -11.96 -7.15 13.67
C ASP A 123 -11.64 -5.64 13.60
N CYS A 124 -11.15 -5.19 12.43
CA CYS A 124 -10.78 -3.78 12.26
C CYS A 124 -12.00 -2.87 12.21
N GLU A 125 -13.14 -3.34 11.68
CA GLU A 125 -14.41 -2.61 11.74
C GLU A 125 -14.93 -2.52 13.18
N TYR A 126 -14.85 -3.60 13.96
CA TYR A 126 -15.20 -3.60 15.37
C TYR A 126 -14.37 -2.59 16.17
N LEU A 127 -13.04 -2.60 16.01
CA LEU A 127 -12.15 -1.68 16.74
C LEU A 127 -12.38 -0.23 16.34
N ALA A 128 -12.58 0.05 15.06
CA ALA A 128 -12.93 1.38 14.56
C ALA A 128 -14.25 1.88 15.16
N GLY A 129 -15.25 0.99 15.25
CA GLY A 129 -16.57 1.29 15.82
C GLY A 129 -16.55 1.76 17.28
N LEU A 130 -15.48 1.44 18.05
CA LEU A 130 -15.29 1.97 19.41
C LEU A 130 -15.08 3.50 19.44
N TYR A 131 -14.72 4.10 18.30
CA TYR A 131 -14.50 5.54 18.11
C TYR A 131 -15.50 6.16 17.14
N ALA A 132 -16.66 5.53 16.95
CA ALA A 132 -17.66 5.92 15.96
C ALA A 132 -18.03 7.42 16.04
N GLY A 133 -18.02 8.09 14.88
CA GLY A 133 -18.33 9.52 14.75
C GLY A 133 -17.18 10.46 15.09
N GLY A 134 -16.00 9.93 15.47
CA GLY A 134 -14.79 10.72 15.71
C GLY A 134 -13.74 10.56 14.62
N SER A 135 -12.75 11.46 14.57
CA SER A 135 -11.62 11.39 13.64
C SER A 135 -10.75 10.15 13.89
N LEU A 136 -10.77 9.60 15.09
CA LEU A 136 -10.02 8.39 15.48
C LEU A 136 -10.58 7.10 14.85
N GLU A 137 -11.84 7.08 14.45
CA GLU A 137 -12.45 5.90 13.82
C GLU A 137 -11.64 5.39 12.61
N ASN A 138 -11.34 6.29 11.67
CA ASN A 138 -10.57 5.95 10.48
C ASN A 138 -9.10 5.65 10.80
N VAL A 139 -8.50 6.35 11.76
CA VAL A 139 -7.12 6.12 12.21
C VAL A 139 -7.00 4.72 12.83
N GLU A 140 -7.95 4.31 13.68
CA GLU A 140 -7.94 2.98 14.29
C GLU A 140 -8.15 1.87 13.26
N ARG A 141 -9.10 2.07 12.32
CA ARG A 141 -9.31 1.13 11.20
C ARG A 141 -8.02 0.91 10.41
N ALA A 142 -7.36 2.00 9.97
CA ALA A 142 -6.12 1.92 9.21
C ALA A 142 -4.99 1.26 10.01
N SER A 143 -4.82 1.64 11.28
CA SER A 143 -3.80 1.06 12.16
C SER A 143 -4.02 -0.44 12.39
N CYS A 144 -5.27 -0.87 12.55
CA CYS A 144 -5.62 -2.27 12.67
C CYS A 144 -5.29 -3.05 11.39
N GLN A 145 -5.64 -2.50 10.22
CA GLN A 145 -5.35 -3.14 8.93
C GLN A 145 -3.85 -3.31 8.71
N VAL A 146 -3.04 -2.27 8.97
CA VAL A 146 -1.57 -2.36 8.91
C VAL A 146 -1.08 -3.50 9.79
N ARG A 147 -1.41 -3.47 11.07
CA ARG A 147 -0.94 -4.46 12.05
C ARG A 147 -1.33 -5.89 11.66
N LYS A 148 -2.59 -6.13 11.33
CA LYS A 148 -3.08 -7.46 10.96
C LYS A 148 -2.45 -7.97 9.66
N THR A 149 -2.30 -7.11 8.65
CA THR A 149 -1.68 -7.47 7.37
C THR A 149 -0.20 -7.80 7.53
N ALA A 150 0.53 -7.00 8.29
CA ALA A 150 1.93 -7.24 8.63
C ALA A 150 2.12 -8.57 9.39
N GLN A 151 1.31 -8.82 10.42
CA GLN A 151 1.34 -10.07 11.17
C GLN A 151 1.11 -11.29 10.26
N ARG A 152 0.18 -11.19 9.30
CA ARG A 152 -0.08 -12.28 8.36
C ARG A 152 1.06 -12.49 7.37
N ALA A 153 1.67 -11.40 6.87
CA ALA A 153 2.86 -11.51 6.02
C ALA A 153 3.99 -12.25 6.75
N ILE A 154 4.29 -11.85 7.98
CA ILE A 154 5.32 -12.49 8.81
C ILE A 154 5.00 -13.96 9.08
N GLU A 155 3.74 -14.29 9.35
CA GLU A 155 3.29 -15.67 9.56
C GLU A 155 3.50 -16.54 8.31
N LEU A 156 3.15 -16.03 7.11
CA LEU A 156 3.35 -16.76 5.86
C LEU A 156 4.84 -16.94 5.53
N MET A 157 5.67 -15.91 5.75
CA MET A 157 7.12 -16.03 5.61
C MET A 157 7.68 -17.12 6.53
N HIS A 158 7.21 -17.16 7.78
CA HIS A 158 7.63 -18.20 8.72
C HIS A 158 7.19 -19.61 8.28
N TRP A 159 6.00 -19.76 7.71
CA TRP A 159 5.56 -21.06 7.22
C TRP A 159 6.39 -21.54 6.04
N ASP A 160 6.77 -20.66 5.12
CA ASP A 160 7.64 -20.98 4.01
C ASP A 160 9.03 -21.43 4.47
N GLU A 161 9.59 -20.75 5.46
CA GLU A 161 10.90 -21.07 6.06
C GLU A 161 10.88 -22.37 6.89
N ALA A 162 9.82 -22.58 7.67
CA ALA A 162 9.72 -23.70 8.63
C ALA A 162 9.25 -25.01 8.00
N TYR A 163 8.46 -24.93 6.92
CA TYR A 163 7.84 -26.08 6.26
C TYR A 163 8.11 -26.07 4.75
N PRO A 164 9.40 -26.12 4.34
CA PRO A 164 9.74 -26.12 2.92
C PRO A 164 9.10 -27.34 2.23
N PRO A 165 8.73 -27.22 0.96
CA PRO A 165 8.19 -28.36 0.18
C PRO A 165 9.19 -29.50 0.14
N LEU A 166 8.68 -30.73 0.25
CA LEU A 166 9.47 -31.97 0.24
C LEU A 166 9.97 -32.29 -1.18
#